data_7c233a612f0eb29a1bfb85543ffeeafe
#
_entry.id   7c233a612f0eb29a1bfb85543ffeeafe
#
_cell.length_a   1.000
_cell.length_b   1.000
_cell.length_c   1.000
_cell.angle_alpha   90.00
_cell.angle_beta   90.00
_cell.angle_gamma   90.00
#
_symmetry.space_group_name_H-M   'P 1'
#
loop_
_entity.id
_entity.type
_entity.pdbx_description
1 polymer ?
#
loop_
_entity_poly.entity_id
_entity_poly.type
_entity_poly.pdbx_seq_one_letter_code
_entity_poly.pdbx_strand_id
1 'polypeptide(L)'
;MKVAFASTDKVHVDEHFGKAEEFYIWEIGPEEAAFSGVAQLKAEEGFIDDKIEARTSVLEDCALVYVGEIGGPAAARLVQKKIHPIKSKEHEPITVVVEKLQEVLKGNPPPWLRKAMLKGE
;
A
#
# COMPACT_ATOMS: atom_id res chain seq x y z
N MET A 1 4.06 10.04 -4.94
CA MET A 1 3.90 9.37 -3.64
C MET A 1 4.10 7.88 -3.80
N LYS A 2 4.56 7.25 -2.76
CA LYS A 2 4.79 5.83 -2.80
C LYS A 2 3.55 5.07 -2.37
N VAL A 3 3.19 4.06 -3.14
CA VAL A 3 1.99 3.27 -2.91
C VAL A 3 2.39 1.81 -2.94
N ALA A 4 1.94 1.05 -1.94
CA ALA A 4 2.26 -0.37 -1.85
C ALA A 4 1.06 -1.21 -2.27
N PHE A 5 1.33 -2.36 -2.86
CA PHE A 5 0.27 -3.28 -3.30
C PHE A 5 0.55 -4.68 -2.75
N ALA A 6 -0.44 -5.28 -2.12
CA ALA A 6 -0.33 -6.65 -1.63
C ALA A 6 -0.86 -7.59 -2.71
N SER A 7 -0.02 -8.43 -3.24
CA SER A 7 -0.36 -9.26 -4.38
C SER A 7 0.28 -10.64 -4.28
N THR A 8 -0.42 -11.67 -4.74
CA THR A 8 0.14 -13.01 -4.80
C THR A 8 0.80 -13.28 -6.14
N ASP A 9 0.46 -12.51 -7.18
CA ASP A 9 0.96 -12.78 -8.53
C ASP A 9 1.65 -11.60 -9.19
N LYS A 10 1.87 -10.51 -8.47
CA LYS A 10 2.48 -9.29 -8.97
C LYS A 10 1.60 -8.51 -9.94
N VAL A 11 0.41 -9.00 -10.20
CA VAL A 11 -0.49 -8.38 -11.17
C VAL A 11 -1.75 -7.86 -10.51
N HIS A 12 -2.32 -8.61 -9.58
CA HIS A 12 -3.61 -8.24 -8.96
C HIS A 12 -3.46 -7.88 -7.49
N VAL A 13 -4.33 -7.02 -7.01
CA VAL A 13 -4.36 -6.64 -5.61
C VAL A 13 -5.25 -7.66 -4.92
N ASP A 14 -4.68 -8.80 -4.59
CA ASP A 14 -5.46 -9.92 -4.10
C ASP A 14 -4.97 -10.54 -2.79
N GLU A 15 -3.92 -10.03 -2.21
CA GLU A 15 -3.39 -10.68 -1.02
C GLU A 15 -3.92 -10.05 0.26
N HIS A 16 -4.11 -10.89 1.27
CA HIS A 16 -4.49 -10.44 2.59
C HIS A 16 -3.26 -9.78 3.23
N PHE A 17 -3.46 -8.63 3.87
CA PHE A 17 -2.34 -7.89 4.47
C PHE A 17 -1.53 -8.78 5.42
N GLY A 18 -2.20 -9.55 6.24
CA GLY A 18 -1.54 -10.39 7.24
C GLY A 18 -0.83 -11.61 6.68
N LYS A 19 -1.01 -11.91 5.39
CA LYS A 19 -0.35 -13.03 4.78
C LYS A 19 0.72 -12.60 3.79
N ALA A 20 0.77 -11.31 3.47
CA ALA A 20 1.73 -10.81 2.48
C ALA A 20 3.15 -10.95 3.01
N GLU A 21 4.03 -11.50 2.20
CA GLU A 21 5.43 -11.59 2.54
C GLU A 21 6.23 -10.50 1.86
N GLU A 22 5.64 -9.85 0.87
CA GLU A 22 6.26 -8.73 0.21
C GLU A 22 5.20 -7.85 -0.36
N PHE A 23 5.56 -6.59 -0.59
CA PHE A 23 4.65 -5.61 -1.17
C PHE A 23 5.34 -5.00 -2.38
N TYR A 24 4.55 -4.75 -3.42
CA TYR A 24 5.08 -4.15 -4.65
C TYR A 24 4.88 -2.66 -4.57
N ILE A 25 5.95 -1.90 -4.68
CA ILE A 25 5.95 -0.46 -4.44
C ILE A 25 6.00 0.30 -5.76
N TRP A 26 5.12 1.25 -5.91
CA TRP A 26 5.08 2.10 -7.07
C TRP A 26 5.20 3.56 -6.65
N GLU A 27 5.84 4.36 -7.48
CA GLU A 27 5.88 5.79 -7.26
C GLU A 27 4.83 6.35 -8.20
N ILE A 28 3.79 7.01 -7.69
CA ILE A 28 2.65 7.44 -8.48
C ILE A 28 2.41 8.93 -8.33
N GLY A 29 2.36 9.62 -9.43
CA GLY A 29 2.00 11.03 -9.49
C GLY A 29 0.89 11.23 -10.51
N PRO A 30 0.37 12.45 -10.67
CA PRO A 30 -0.73 12.68 -11.60
C PRO A 30 -0.40 12.36 -13.05
N GLU A 31 0.83 12.60 -13.44
CA GLU A 31 1.21 12.38 -14.83
C GLU A 31 2.14 11.21 -15.04
N GLU A 32 2.81 10.74 -14.03
CA GLU A 32 3.76 9.67 -14.18
C GLU A 32 3.57 8.60 -13.13
N ALA A 33 3.81 7.37 -13.47
CA ALA A 33 3.78 6.28 -12.50
C ALA A 33 4.80 5.24 -12.92
N ALA A 34 5.53 4.71 -11.96
CA ALA A 34 6.56 3.70 -12.26
C ALA A 34 6.71 2.73 -11.11
N PHE A 35 6.97 1.48 -11.44
CA PHE A 35 7.26 0.48 -10.44
C PHE A 35 8.59 0.84 -9.78
N SER A 36 8.61 0.86 -8.46
CA SER A 36 9.78 1.29 -7.73
C SER A 36 10.57 0.15 -7.11
N GLY A 37 9.93 -0.92 -6.76
CA GLY A 37 10.64 -2.05 -6.16
C GLY A 37 9.76 -2.89 -5.28
N VAL A 38 10.37 -3.79 -4.53
CA VAL A 38 9.66 -4.71 -3.68
C VAL A 38 10.11 -4.51 -2.23
N ALA A 39 9.16 -4.36 -1.33
CA ALA A 39 9.46 -4.28 0.10
C ALA A 39 9.22 -5.66 0.68
N GLN A 40 10.28 -6.36 1.04
CA GLN A 40 10.18 -7.71 1.58
C GLN A 40 10.27 -7.71 3.08
N LEU A 41 9.51 -8.59 3.71
CA LEU A 41 9.62 -8.76 5.13
C LEU A 41 10.96 -9.42 5.43
N LYS A 42 11.56 -8.99 6.53
CA LYS A 42 12.79 -9.61 6.91
C LYS A 42 12.41 -10.89 7.57
N ALA A 43 13.08 -11.89 7.16
CA ALA A 43 12.79 -13.16 7.64
C ALA A 43 13.28 -13.36 8.98
N GLU A 44 12.94 -12.73 9.86
CA GLU A 44 13.47 -12.85 11.00
C GLU A 44 12.88 -13.44 11.79
N GLU A 45 12.87 -14.03 12.12
CA GLU A 45 12.75 -14.40 13.01
C GLU A 45 12.25 -13.85 14.02
N GLY A 46 12.03 -13.92 14.63
CA GLY A 46 11.71 -13.30 15.63
C GLY A 46 10.47 -13.54 16.14
N PHE A 47 9.92 -12.80 16.74
CA PHE A 47 8.90 -12.97 17.46
C PHE A 47 7.80 -12.44 16.79
N ILE A 48 7.05 -13.20 16.50
CA ILE A 48 6.07 -12.97 15.80
C ILE A 48 4.93 -12.41 16.32
N ASP A 49 4.83 -12.11 17.42
CA ASP A 49 3.72 -11.50 17.95
C ASP A 49 3.51 -10.27 17.19
N ASP A 50 4.46 -9.81 16.42
CA ASP A 50 4.26 -8.61 15.84
C ASP A 50 4.25 -8.72 14.35
N LYS A 51 3.37 -9.54 13.84
CA LYS A 51 3.17 -9.64 12.41
C LYS A 51 2.75 -8.31 11.80
N ILE A 52 1.98 -7.54 12.55
CA ILE A 52 1.53 -6.24 12.07
C ILE A 52 2.72 -5.30 11.99
N GLU A 53 3.53 -5.25 13.03
CA GLU A 53 4.66 -4.33 13.05
C GLU A 53 5.69 -4.69 11.98
N ALA A 54 5.91 -5.98 11.76
CA ALA A 54 6.85 -6.42 10.73
C ALA A 54 6.42 -5.87 9.36
N ARG A 55 5.12 -5.90 9.10
CA ARG A 55 4.63 -5.43 7.82
C ARG A 55 4.58 -3.91 7.73
N THR A 56 4.13 -3.25 8.78
CA THR A 56 4.04 -1.79 8.73
C THR A 56 5.43 -1.15 8.66
N SER A 57 6.43 -1.78 9.25
CA SER A 57 7.76 -1.18 9.26
C SER A 57 8.40 -1.14 7.87
N VAL A 58 8.06 -2.08 6.99
CA VAL A 58 8.64 -2.04 5.64
C VAL A 58 7.86 -1.10 4.73
N LEU A 59 6.74 -0.53 5.22
CA LEU A 59 5.92 0.37 4.44
C LEU A 59 5.97 1.80 4.93
N GLU A 60 6.88 2.13 5.82
CA GLU A 60 6.88 3.46 6.44
C GLU A 60 6.96 4.63 5.47
N ASP A 61 7.59 4.43 4.33
CA ASP A 61 7.68 5.50 3.35
C ASP A 61 6.46 5.58 2.44
N CYS A 62 5.54 4.66 2.57
CA CYS A 62 4.38 4.62 1.68
C CYS A 62 3.24 5.45 2.21
N ALA A 63 2.52 6.09 1.34
CA ALA A 63 1.35 6.87 1.72
C ALA A 63 0.09 6.02 1.72
N LEU A 64 0.02 5.04 0.84
CA LEU A 64 -1.14 4.18 0.68
C LEU A 64 -0.69 2.73 0.58
N VAL A 65 -1.55 1.80 1.02
CA VAL A 65 -1.33 0.38 0.74
C VAL A 65 -2.66 -0.23 0.31
N TYR A 66 -2.66 -0.85 -0.85
CA TYR A 66 -3.84 -1.53 -1.39
C TYR A 66 -3.73 -3.01 -1.06
N VAL A 67 -4.80 -3.57 -0.53
CA VAL A 67 -4.83 -4.97 -0.10
C VAL A 67 -6.11 -5.64 -0.56
N GLY A 68 -6.10 -6.95 -0.63
CA GLY A 68 -7.32 -7.70 -0.92
C GLY A 68 -8.17 -7.84 0.34
N GLU A 69 -7.53 -7.90 1.51
CA GLU A 69 -8.24 -8.01 2.76
C GLU A 69 -7.32 -7.54 3.89
N ILE A 70 -7.90 -7.01 4.97
CA ILE A 70 -7.09 -6.55 6.09
C ILE A 70 -7.93 -6.57 7.35
N GLY A 71 -7.35 -6.94 8.46
CA GLY A 71 -8.04 -6.92 9.75
C GLY A 71 -8.03 -5.55 10.40
N GLY A 72 -8.95 -5.31 11.32
CA GLY A 72 -9.08 -4.04 12.02
C GLY A 72 -7.82 -3.57 12.73
N PRO A 73 -7.17 -4.42 13.52
CA PRO A 73 -5.97 -3.97 14.24
C PRO A 73 -4.84 -3.54 13.30
N ALA A 74 -4.68 -4.23 12.17
CA ALA A 74 -3.65 -3.86 11.21
C ALA A 74 -3.99 -2.53 10.55
N ALA A 75 -5.25 -2.35 10.17
CA ALA A 75 -5.68 -1.09 9.56
C ALA A 75 -5.46 0.07 10.52
N ALA A 76 -5.77 -0.12 11.80
CA ALA A 76 -5.58 0.94 12.80
C ALA A 76 -4.10 1.30 12.94
N ARG A 77 -3.22 0.30 12.92
CA ARG A 77 -1.80 0.56 13.06
C ARG A 77 -1.26 1.33 11.85
N LEU A 78 -1.73 0.98 10.65
CA LEU A 78 -1.32 1.69 9.44
C LEU A 78 -1.74 3.15 9.51
N VAL A 79 -2.98 3.40 9.94
CA VAL A 79 -3.47 4.77 10.04
C VAL A 79 -2.63 5.57 11.05
N GLN A 80 -2.22 4.94 12.15
CA GLN A 80 -1.37 5.61 13.12
C GLN A 80 -0.03 6.02 12.52
N LYS A 81 0.45 5.27 11.54
CA LYS A 81 1.71 5.57 10.87
C LYS A 81 1.49 6.41 9.63
N LYS A 82 0.27 6.90 9.43
CA LYS A 82 -0.11 7.74 8.30
C LYS A 82 0.02 7.02 6.97
N ILE A 83 -0.27 5.74 6.98
CA ILE A 83 -0.35 4.93 5.78
C ILE A 83 -1.83 4.56 5.64
N HIS A 84 -2.45 4.93 4.52
CA HIS A 84 -3.89 4.68 4.34
C HIS A 84 -4.12 3.33 3.70
N PRO A 85 -4.79 2.39 4.39
CA PRO A 85 -5.09 1.09 3.81
C PRO A 85 -6.34 1.18 2.94
N ILE A 86 -6.30 0.61 1.76
CA ILE A 86 -7.44 0.61 0.85
C ILE A 86 -7.68 -0.82 0.39
N LYS A 87 -8.91 -1.30 0.59
CA LYS A 87 -9.23 -2.65 0.21
C LYS A 87 -9.75 -2.68 -1.22
N SER A 88 -9.18 -3.53 -2.04
CA SER A 88 -9.63 -3.71 -3.40
C SER A 88 -10.81 -4.67 -3.40
N LYS A 89 -11.91 -4.24 -3.96
CA LYS A 89 -13.11 -5.04 -3.90
C LYS A 89 -13.14 -6.23 -4.83
N GLU A 90 -12.50 -6.13 -5.93
CA GLU A 90 -12.57 -7.17 -6.93
C GLU A 90 -11.22 -7.66 -7.41
N HIS A 91 -10.25 -7.61 -6.57
CA HIS A 91 -8.89 -8.05 -6.90
C HIS A 91 -8.44 -7.41 -8.22
N GLU A 92 -8.57 -6.11 -8.30
CA GLU A 92 -8.23 -5.39 -9.53
C GLU A 92 -6.77 -5.52 -9.90
N PRO A 93 -6.44 -5.47 -11.19
CA PRO A 93 -5.04 -5.41 -11.60
C PRO A 93 -4.38 -4.15 -11.06
N ILE A 94 -3.14 -4.27 -10.65
CA ILE A 94 -2.38 -3.12 -10.13
C ILE A 94 -2.37 -1.98 -11.12
N THR A 95 -2.17 -2.26 -12.41
CA THR A 95 -2.11 -1.20 -13.41
C THR A 95 -3.43 -0.44 -13.53
N VAL A 96 -4.55 -1.12 -13.33
CA VAL A 96 -5.85 -0.45 -13.35
C VAL A 96 -6.00 0.46 -12.13
N VAL A 97 -5.55 -0.01 -10.97
CA VAL A 97 -5.60 0.81 -9.76
C VAL A 97 -4.72 2.04 -9.92
N VAL A 98 -3.53 1.87 -10.52
CA VAL A 98 -2.62 2.98 -10.76
C VAL A 98 -3.30 4.03 -11.66
N GLU A 99 -3.95 3.59 -12.73
CA GLU A 99 -4.62 4.52 -13.64
C GLU A 99 -5.77 5.26 -12.96
N LYS A 100 -6.57 4.55 -12.15
CA LYS A 100 -7.68 5.19 -11.46
C LYS A 100 -7.16 6.21 -10.46
N LEU A 101 -6.08 5.88 -9.77
CA LEU A 101 -5.51 6.79 -8.80
C LEU A 101 -4.99 8.05 -9.50
N GLN A 102 -4.34 7.89 -10.65
CA GLN A 102 -3.85 9.04 -11.39
C GLN A 102 -5.00 9.95 -11.83
N GLU A 103 -6.14 9.38 -12.20
CA GLU A 103 -7.28 10.20 -12.58
C GLU A 103 -7.75 11.04 -11.40
N VAL A 104 -7.78 10.46 -10.21
CA VAL A 104 -8.17 11.20 -9.02
C VAL A 104 -7.15 12.29 -8.71
N LEU A 105 -5.86 11.99 -8.86
CA LEU A 105 -4.81 12.97 -8.58
C LEU A 105 -4.84 14.14 -9.55
N LYS A 106 -5.22 13.89 -10.81
CA LYS A 106 -5.30 14.96 -11.78
C LYS A 106 -6.51 15.84 -11.56
N GLY A 107 -7.54 15.29 -10.98
CA GLY A 107 -8.78 16.03 -10.78
C GLY A 107 -8.76 16.80 -9.48
N ASN A 108 -9.67 16.46 -8.59
CA ASN A 108 -9.78 17.16 -7.33
C ASN A 108 -9.71 16.12 -6.20
N PRO A 109 -8.51 15.70 -5.82
CA PRO A 109 -8.40 14.64 -4.81
C PRO A 109 -9.02 15.08 -3.48
N PRO A 110 -9.61 14.13 -2.75
CA PRO A 110 -10.21 14.47 -1.46
C PRO A 110 -9.14 14.90 -0.46
N PRO A 111 -9.53 15.61 0.59
CA PRO A 111 -8.54 16.15 1.54
C PRO A 111 -7.59 15.11 2.13
N TRP A 112 -8.09 13.91 2.45
CA TRP A 112 -7.22 12.90 3.02
C TRP A 112 -6.13 12.46 2.04
N LEU A 113 -6.46 12.42 0.75
CA LEU A 113 -5.50 12.03 -0.27
C LEU A 113 -4.50 13.15 -0.52
N ARG A 114 -4.95 14.40 -0.48
CA ARG A 114 -4.01 15.51 -0.61
C ARG A 114 -2.98 15.48 0.50
N LYS A 115 -3.43 15.13 1.72
CA LYS A 115 -2.52 15.05 2.83
C LYS A 115 -1.56 13.89 2.63
N ALA A 116 -2.03 12.77 2.12
CA ALA A 116 -1.20 11.61 1.87
C ALA A 116 -0.12 11.92 0.83
N MET A 117 -0.44 12.76 -0.14
CA MET A 117 0.52 13.11 -1.17
C MET A 117 1.74 13.86 -0.63
N LEU A 118 1.61 14.46 0.55
CA LEU A 118 2.71 15.20 1.13
C LEU A 118 3.68 14.30 1.89
N LYS A 119 3.31 13.06 2.12
CA LYS A 119 4.17 12.17 2.86
C LYS A 119 5.41 11.84 2.03
N GLY A 120 6.56 11.94 2.65
CA GLY A 120 7.80 11.64 1.95
C GLY A 120 8.45 12.82 1.27
N GLU A 121 7.82 13.98 1.37
CA GLU A 121 8.40 15.17 0.78
C GLU A 121 9.22 15.96 1.78
#